data_5cf62b51d9c4e9456f54f92f304ca045
#
_entry.id   5cf62b51d9c4e9456f54f92f304ca045
#
_cell.length_a   1.000
_cell.length_b   1.000
_cell.length_c   1.000
_cell.angle_alpha   90.00
_cell.angle_beta   90.00
_cell.angle_gamma   90.00
#
_symmetry.space_group_name_H-M   'P 1'
#
loop_
_entity.id
_entity.type
_entity.pdbx_description
1 polymer ?
#
loop_
_entity_poly.entity_id
_entity_poly.type
_entity_poly.pdbx_seq_one_letter_code
_entity_poly.pdbx_strand_id
1 'polypeptide(L)'
;MPRAAFLLAFAFSIIFATQSFAASEKRSAPAGSYDGAPAEFTKFSAAELSRGFLALAFGSDLRVGTKPKGIRRFDNAVRIHVATGGSVIRSEAYRLILHEFTEKIPNLNASIVADAANANIVVRLIDEKDFVSAMEAAFGRETAREFVKRTDPQCMTSLKSQAEGKVLRADVFIIVDRGDGVFLDCAYHETLHAFGLSNHDDRNPWTTLNQRRMVGYLSVYDRAMLTLLYDPRIKPGMTKDEVSRLLPRLIRDLNLAK
;
A
#
# COMPACT_ATOMS: atom_id res chain seq x y z
N MET A 1 34.32 0.71 -33.34
CA MET A 1 33.14 -0.04 -32.89
C MET A 1 32.59 0.70 -31.69
N PRO A 2 31.45 1.39 -31.76
CA PRO A 2 30.90 2.13 -30.64
C PRO A 2 30.11 1.18 -29.72
N ARG A 3 30.42 1.24 -28.43
CA ARG A 3 29.68 0.55 -27.36
C ARG A 3 28.33 1.24 -27.19
N ALA A 4 27.25 0.53 -27.48
CA ALA A 4 25.90 0.97 -27.16
C ALA A 4 25.73 0.94 -25.65
N ALA A 5 25.60 2.10 -25.03
CA ALA A 5 25.19 2.23 -23.64
C ALA A 5 23.67 1.98 -23.57
N PHE A 6 23.26 0.84 -23.02
CA PHE A 6 21.87 0.59 -22.67
C PHE A 6 21.51 1.46 -21.47
N LEU A 7 20.84 2.57 -21.73
CA LEU A 7 20.15 3.35 -20.70
C LEU A 7 18.91 2.57 -20.24
N LEU A 8 19.03 1.86 -19.12
CA LEU A 8 17.88 1.30 -18.43
C LEU A 8 17.06 2.46 -17.86
N ALA A 9 15.96 2.79 -18.52
CA ALA A 9 14.99 3.74 -18.01
C ALA A 9 14.24 3.09 -16.81
N PHE A 10 14.62 3.46 -15.60
CA PHE A 10 13.89 3.07 -14.39
C PHE A 10 12.71 4.02 -14.19
N ALA A 11 11.49 3.51 -14.33
CA ALA A 11 10.30 4.27 -13.95
C ALA A 11 10.16 4.28 -12.41
N PHE A 12 10.32 5.44 -11.80
CA PHE A 12 9.97 5.69 -10.42
C PHE A 12 8.45 5.96 -10.36
N SER A 13 7.70 5.07 -9.76
CA SER A 13 6.29 5.34 -9.43
C SER A 13 6.20 5.59 -7.93
N ILE A 14 5.90 6.82 -7.57
CA ILE A 14 5.65 7.23 -6.20
C ILE A 14 4.13 7.16 -5.98
N ILE A 15 3.67 6.29 -5.09
CA ILE A 15 2.28 6.22 -4.70
C ILE A 15 2.13 7.17 -3.51
N PHE A 16 1.37 8.21 -3.73
CA PHE A 16 1.09 9.20 -2.71
C PHE A 16 -0.28 8.87 -2.10
N ALA A 17 -0.31 8.43 -0.87
CA ALA A 17 -1.53 8.43 -0.08
C ALA A 17 -1.78 9.87 0.37
N THR A 18 -2.52 10.62 -0.42
CA THR A 18 -2.93 11.96 -0.06
C THR A 18 -4.21 11.87 0.75
N GLN A 19 -4.10 11.79 2.06
CA GLN A 19 -5.22 12.14 2.91
C GLN A 19 -5.31 13.68 2.93
N SER A 20 -5.89 14.26 1.88
CA SER A 20 -6.30 15.65 1.90
C SER A 20 -7.51 15.77 2.83
N PHE A 21 -7.25 15.95 4.12
CA PHE A 21 -8.26 16.50 5.00
C PHE A 21 -8.42 17.97 4.59
N ALA A 22 -9.56 18.27 3.96
CA ALA A 22 -9.99 19.65 3.80
C ALA A 22 -9.90 20.32 5.17
N ALA A 23 -9.13 21.40 5.25
CA ALA A 23 -9.01 22.20 6.44
C ALA A 23 -10.41 22.58 6.92
N SER A 24 -10.64 22.48 8.25
CA SER A 24 -11.81 22.94 8.96
C SER A 24 -13.05 22.03 8.93
N GLU A 25 -12.93 20.93 9.62
CA GLU A 25 -13.93 20.57 10.65
C GLU A 25 -13.20 19.70 11.66
N LYS A 26 -13.18 20.16 12.92
CA LYS A 26 -12.81 19.34 14.07
C LYS A 26 -13.76 18.14 14.10
N ARG A 27 -13.47 17.11 13.31
CA ARG A 27 -14.01 15.80 13.56
C ARG A 27 -13.26 15.27 14.77
N SER A 28 -13.85 15.54 15.94
CA SER A 28 -13.63 14.66 17.08
C SER A 28 -13.83 13.25 16.54
N ALA A 29 -12.76 12.45 16.52
CA ALA A 29 -12.90 11.01 16.34
C ALA A 29 -14.02 10.57 17.29
N PRO A 30 -15.00 9.79 16.87
CA PRO A 30 -15.90 9.21 17.82
C PRO A 30 -15.01 8.50 18.83
N ALA A 31 -15.15 8.87 20.10
CA ALA A 31 -14.55 8.19 21.23
C ALA A 31 -15.21 6.78 21.27
N GLY A 32 -14.76 5.90 20.39
CA GLY A 32 -15.09 4.50 20.32
C GLY A 32 -13.83 3.77 20.67
N SER A 33 -13.81 3.15 21.82
CA SER A 33 -12.87 2.11 22.16
C SER A 33 -12.68 1.20 20.95
N TYR A 34 -11.45 0.86 20.61
CA TYR A 34 -11.08 -0.20 19.66
C TYR A 34 -11.46 -1.60 20.20
N ASP A 35 -12.53 -1.69 20.97
CA ASP A 35 -13.08 -2.92 21.52
C ASP A 35 -13.98 -3.58 20.48
N GLY A 36 -13.34 -4.33 19.60
CA GLY A 36 -13.97 -5.12 18.55
C GLY A 36 -13.95 -4.40 17.20
N ALA A 37 -13.41 -5.08 16.19
CA ALA A 37 -13.62 -4.68 14.81
C ALA A 37 -15.12 -4.43 14.59
N PRO A 38 -15.54 -3.30 14.01
CA PRO A 38 -16.96 -3.07 13.72
C PRO A 38 -17.48 -4.27 12.93
N ALA A 39 -18.75 -4.60 13.08
CA ALA A 39 -19.37 -5.75 12.41
C ALA A 39 -18.94 -5.73 10.93
N GLU A 40 -17.96 -6.56 10.61
CA GLU A 40 -17.28 -6.52 9.33
C GLU A 40 -18.22 -7.04 8.26
N PHE A 41 -18.43 -6.29 7.20
CA PHE A 41 -19.18 -6.77 6.07
C PHE A 41 -18.37 -7.85 5.36
N THR A 42 -18.89 -9.05 5.32
CA THR A 42 -18.16 -10.25 4.88
C THR A 42 -18.68 -10.85 3.59
N LYS A 43 -19.74 -10.27 3.01
CA LYS A 43 -20.42 -10.84 1.84
C LYS A 43 -20.30 -9.91 0.65
N PHE A 44 -19.37 -10.22 -0.24
CA PHE A 44 -19.16 -9.48 -1.49
C PHE A 44 -19.53 -10.38 -2.67
N SER A 45 -20.24 -9.82 -3.65
CA SER A 45 -20.49 -10.48 -4.92
C SER A 45 -19.21 -10.53 -5.77
N ALA A 46 -19.13 -11.49 -6.68
CA ALA A 46 -18.02 -11.59 -7.63
C ALA A 46 -17.84 -10.32 -8.47
N ALA A 47 -18.94 -9.63 -8.80
CA ALA A 47 -18.91 -8.38 -9.55
C ALA A 47 -18.31 -7.23 -8.73
N GLU A 48 -18.60 -7.13 -7.43
CA GLU A 48 -18.02 -6.13 -6.53
C GLU A 48 -16.52 -6.36 -6.37
N LEU A 49 -16.11 -7.60 -6.09
CA LEU A 49 -14.69 -7.94 -5.95
C LEU A 49 -13.92 -7.68 -7.26
N SER A 50 -14.49 -8.02 -8.41
CA SER A 50 -13.86 -7.77 -9.71
C SER A 50 -13.68 -6.29 -9.98
N ARG A 51 -14.73 -5.47 -9.76
CA ARG A 51 -14.64 -4.02 -9.96
C ARG A 51 -13.62 -3.38 -9.03
N GLY A 52 -13.65 -3.77 -7.76
CA GLY A 52 -12.74 -3.24 -6.77
C GLY A 52 -11.29 -3.61 -7.04
N PHE A 53 -11.03 -4.87 -7.36
CA PHE A 53 -9.68 -5.30 -7.74
C PHE A 53 -9.13 -4.49 -8.92
N LEU A 54 -9.93 -4.32 -9.97
CA LEU A 54 -9.51 -3.53 -11.13
C LEU A 54 -9.34 -2.04 -10.81
N ALA A 55 -10.12 -1.50 -9.88
CA ALA A 55 -9.95 -0.12 -9.42
C ALA A 55 -8.65 0.06 -8.63
N LEU A 56 -8.36 -0.84 -7.67
CA LEU A 56 -7.20 -0.73 -6.78
C LEU A 56 -5.88 -1.12 -7.45
N ALA A 57 -5.90 -2.12 -8.36
CA ALA A 57 -4.68 -2.63 -8.98
C ALA A 57 -4.24 -1.83 -10.23
N PHE A 58 -5.15 -1.19 -10.96
CA PHE A 58 -4.87 -0.50 -12.23
C PHE A 58 -5.08 1.02 -12.19
N GLY A 59 -5.65 1.54 -11.11
CA GLY A 59 -5.72 2.97 -10.88
C GLY A 59 -4.36 3.54 -10.50
N SER A 60 -4.26 4.84 -10.52
CA SER A 60 -3.15 5.58 -9.92
C SER A 60 -3.64 6.98 -9.62
N ASP A 61 -3.63 7.36 -8.36
CA ASP A 61 -3.89 8.73 -7.92
C ASP A 61 -2.68 9.64 -8.17
N LEU A 62 -1.62 9.07 -8.71
CA LEU A 62 -0.42 9.80 -9.01
C LEU A 62 -0.68 10.82 -10.13
N ARG A 63 -0.60 12.08 -9.76
CA ARG A 63 -0.46 13.19 -10.71
C ARG A 63 0.98 13.34 -11.24
N VAL A 64 1.90 12.53 -10.72
CA VAL A 64 3.33 12.56 -11.07
C VAL A 64 3.76 11.18 -11.53
N GLY A 65 4.17 11.06 -12.79
CA GLY A 65 4.65 9.83 -13.39
C GLY A 65 3.67 9.19 -14.39
N THR A 66 4.12 8.15 -15.07
CA THR A 66 3.30 7.39 -16.02
C THR A 66 2.36 6.44 -15.27
N LYS A 67 1.08 6.43 -15.63
CA LYS A 67 0.13 5.44 -15.12
C LYS A 67 0.65 4.02 -15.39
N PRO A 68 0.59 3.10 -14.41
CA PRO A 68 1.00 1.73 -14.62
C PRO A 68 0.14 1.10 -15.74
N LYS A 69 0.80 0.50 -16.71
CA LYS A 69 0.13 -0.17 -17.84
C LYS A 69 -0.40 -1.56 -17.47
N GLY A 70 0.07 -2.15 -16.37
CA GLY A 70 -0.25 -3.50 -15.95
C GLY A 70 -0.13 -3.69 -14.44
N ILE A 71 -0.39 -4.92 -14.00
CA ILE A 71 -0.24 -5.36 -12.61
C ILE A 71 1.16 -5.03 -12.08
N ARG A 72 1.22 -4.46 -10.90
CA ARG A 72 2.45 -4.26 -10.14
C ARG A 72 2.42 -5.13 -8.88
N ARG A 73 3.39 -6.00 -8.74
CA ARG A 73 3.56 -6.84 -7.54
C ARG A 73 5.00 -7.33 -7.43
N PHE A 74 5.37 -7.78 -6.25
CA PHE A 74 6.59 -8.57 -6.09
C PHE A 74 6.39 -9.96 -6.72
N ASP A 75 7.41 -10.42 -7.43
CA ASP A 75 7.44 -11.76 -8.04
C ASP A 75 8.39 -12.71 -7.31
N ASN A 76 9.12 -12.19 -6.35
CA ASN A 76 10.03 -12.91 -5.46
C ASN A 76 9.62 -12.71 -4.00
N ALA A 77 10.33 -13.39 -3.08
CA ALA A 77 10.15 -13.20 -1.65
C ALA A 77 10.27 -11.73 -1.25
N VAL A 78 9.31 -11.28 -0.44
CA VAL A 78 9.25 -9.92 0.09
C VAL A 78 10.00 -9.90 1.42
N ARG A 79 11.06 -9.09 1.49
CA ARG A 79 11.85 -8.91 2.71
C ARG A 79 11.62 -7.50 3.22
N ILE A 80 11.13 -7.40 4.45
CA ILE A 80 10.65 -6.16 5.04
C ILE A 80 11.57 -5.77 6.20
N HIS A 81 12.16 -4.60 6.12
CA HIS A 81 12.87 -3.99 7.24
C HIS A 81 12.01 -2.88 7.85
N VAL A 82 11.82 -2.95 9.18
CA VAL A 82 11.13 -1.90 9.95
C VAL A 82 12.19 -1.08 10.68
N ALA A 83 12.47 0.11 10.16
CA ALA A 83 13.37 1.06 10.76
C ALA A 83 12.66 1.82 11.89
N THR A 84 13.18 1.68 13.09
CA THR A 84 12.65 2.30 14.29
C THR A 84 13.22 3.71 14.42
N GLY A 85 12.45 4.73 14.13
CA GLY A 85 12.82 6.14 14.31
C GLY A 85 12.74 6.64 15.77
N GLY A 86 12.65 5.74 16.76
CA GLY A 86 12.58 6.10 18.19
C GLY A 86 11.41 5.47 18.96
N SER A 87 10.32 5.05 18.31
CA SER A 87 9.20 4.42 19.00
C SER A 87 9.25 2.89 18.93
N VAL A 88 9.73 2.26 20.00
CA VAL A 88 9.76 0.78 20.12
C VAL A 88 8.35 0.20 20.05
N ILE A 89 7.38 0.83 20.74
CA ILE A 89 5.98 0.38 20.78
C ILE A 89 5.35 0.35 19.38
N ARG A 90 5.56 1.40 18.58
CA ARG A 90 5.05 1.46 17.21
C ARG A 90 5.71 0.41 16.30
N SER A 91 6.98 0.13 16.52
CA SER A 91 7.68 -0.90 15.76
C SER A 91 7.13 -2.28 16.03
N GLU A 92 6.86 -2.62 17.28
CA GLU A 92 6.25 -3.91 17.63
C GLU A 92 4.80 -4.00 17.10
N ALA A 93 4.00 -2.94 17.24
CA ALA A 93 2.66 -2.89 16.66
C ALA A 93 2.68 -3.09 15.14
N TYR A 94 3.61 -2.45 14.44
CA TYR A 94 3.73 -2.62 12.99
C TYR A 94 4.19 -4.04 12.60
N ARG A 95 5.06 -4.67 13.39
CA ARG A 95 5.48 -6.07 13.19
C ARG A 95 4.30 -7.03 13.33
N LEU A 96 3.41 -6.81 14.30
CA LEU A 96 2.19 -7.60 14.46
C LEU A 96 1.25 -7.44 13.25
N ILE A 97 1.11 -6.23 12.73
CA ILE A 97 0.35 -5.96 11.49
C ILE A 97 0.96 -6.74 10.31
N LEU A 98 2.29 -6.70 10.12
CA LEU A 98 2.95 -7.46 9.07
C LEU A 98 2.73 -8.97 9.22
N HIS A 99 2.76 -9.47 10.44
CA HIS A 99 2.47 -10.88 10.74
C HIS A 99 1.04 -11.24 10.31
N GLU A 100 0.05 -10.38 10.62
CA GLU A 100 -1.32 -10.58 10.17
C GLU A 100 -1.43 -10.69 8.64
N PHE A 101 -0.75 -9.84 7.88
CA PHE A 101 -0.72 -9.95 6.42
C PHE A 101 -0.13 -11.27 5.95
N THR A 102 1.00 -11.68 6.53
CA THR A 102 1.68 -12.92 6.12
C THR A 102 0.89 -14.18 6.45
N GLU A 103 0.13 -14.17 7.53
CA GLU A 103 -0.73 -15.30 7.90
C GLU A 103 -2.03 -15.36 7.07
N LYS A 104 -2.63 -14.19 6.79
CA LYS A 104 -3.97 -14.14 6.20
C LYS A 104 -3.98 -14.06 4.67
N ILE A 105 -2.84 -13.77 4.02
CA ILE A 105 -2.77 -13.63 2.56
C ILE A 105 -2.06 -14.84 1.96
N PRO A 106 -2.79 -15.75 1.30
CA PRO A 106 -2.19 -16.89 0.61
C PRO A 106 -1.16 -16.45 -0.44
N ASN A 107 -0.09 -17.20 -0.56
CA ASN A 107 1.01 -16.96 -1.51
C ASN A 107 1.79 -15.66 -1.33
N LEU A 108 1.52 -14.87 -0.31
CA LEU A 108 2.34 -13.74 0.08
C LEU A 108 3.57 -14.27 0.84
N ASN A 109 4.64 -14.52 0.10
CA ASN A 109 5.92 -14.94 0.69
C ASN A 109 6.66 -13.70 1.21
N ALA A 110 6.35 -13.29 2.45
CA ALA A 110 6.95 -12.12 3.07
C ALA A 110 7.58 -12.48 4.42
N SER A 111 8.68 -11.82 4.75
CA SER A 111 9.41 -11.99 6.02
C SER A 111 10.03 -10.68 6.49
N ILE A 112 10.17 -10.54 7.82
CA ILE A 112 10.85 -9.40 8.41
C ILE A 112 12.35 -9.71 8.49
N VAL A 113 13.19 -8.76 8.07
CA VAL A 113 14.64 -8.86 8.10
C VAL A 113 15.24 -7.77 8.99
N ALA A 114 16.35 -8.11 9.64
CA ALA A 114 17.02 -7.19 10.55
C ALA A 114 17.76 -6.06 9.82
N ASP A 115 18.29 -6.32 8.63
CA ASP A 115 19.14 -5.40 7.88
C ASP A 115 18.38 -4.79 6.68
N ALA A 116 18.35 -3.46 6.62
CA ALA A 116 17.74 -2.70 5.53
C ALA A 116 18.39 -2.98 4.16
N ALA A 117 19.68 -3.34 4.12
CA ALA A 117 20.37 -3.67 2.89
C ALA A 117 19.82 -4.95 2.24
N ASN A 118 19.25 -5.85 3.04
CA ASN A 118 18.65 -7.10 2.58
C ASN A 118 17.15 -6.97 2.29
N ALA A 119 16.55 -5.79 2.54
CA ALA A 119 15.13 -5.57 2.38
C ALA A 119 14.78 -5.06 0.98
N ASN A 120 13.60 -5.47 0.50
CA ASN A 120 12.96 -4.87 -0.67
C ASN A 120 11.72 -4.03 -0.30
N ILE A 121 11.29 -4.07 0.96
CA ILE A 121 10.40 -3.05 1.56
C ILE A 121 11.13 -2.47 2.78
N VAL A 122 11.24 -1.15 2.85
CA VAL A 122 11.77 -0.43 4.01
C VAL A 122 10.69 0.46 4.58
N VAL A 123 10.30 0.17 5.81
CA VAL A 123 9.29 0.94 6.56
C VAL A 123 10.01 1.87 7.52
N ARG A 124 9.69 3.15 7.47
CA ARG A 124 10.22 4.18 8.37
C ARG A 124 9.08 4.70 9.24
N LEU A 125 9.16 4.40 10.52
CA LEU A 125 8.28 4.91 11.55
C LEU A 125 8.92 6.19 12.10
N ILE A 126 8.30 7.33 11.85
CA ILE A 126 8.94 8.65 11.96
C ILE A 126 8.06 9.58 12.79
N ASP A 127 8.66 10.34 13.70
CA ASP A 127 7.95 11.46 14.35
C ASP A 127 7.64 12.56 13.32
N GLU A 128 6.52 13.25 13.49
CA GLU A 128 6.07 14.30 12.56
C GLU A 128 7.15 15.36 12.28
N LYS A 129 7.88 15.77 13.32
CA LYS A 129 8.96 16.74 13.20
C LYS A 129 10.08 16.34 12.23
N ASP A 130 10.31 15.03 12.06
CA ASP A 130 11.40 14.46 11.26
C ASP A 130 10.91 14.00 9.87
N PHE A 131 9.60 14.02 9.61
CA PHE A 131 9.00 13.48 8.38
C PHE A 131 9.53 14.16 7.12
N VAL A 132 9.58 15.50 7.10
CA VAL A 132 10.05 16.27 5.94
C VAL A 132 11.51 15.95 5.65
N SER A 133 12.37 15.89 6.67
CA SER A 133 13.79 15.59 6.49
C SER A 133 14.03 14.16 5.99
N ALA A 134 13.24 13.19 6.46
CA ALA A 134 13.28 11.82 5.98
C ALA A 134 12.84 11.71 4.51
N MET A 135 11.82 12.47 4.12
CA MET A 135 11.38 12.58 2.73
C MET A 135 12.45 13.25 1.84
N GLU A 136 13.07 14.34 2.33
CA GLU A 136 14.16 15.01 1.61
C GLU A 136 15.34 14.07 1.37
N ALA A 137 15.69 13.25 2.35
CA ALA A 137 16.76 12.27 2.21
C ALA A 137 16.44 11.16 1.18
N ALA A 138 15.16 10.77 1.05
CA ALA A 138 14.73 9.70 0.16
C ALA A 138 14.48 10.17 -1.29
N PHE A 139 13.92 11.37 -1.48
CA PHE A 139 13.40 11.83 -2.77
C PHE A 139 14.03 13.14 -3.27
N GLY A 140 14.89 13.75 -2.47
CA GLY A 140 15.45 15.07 -2.73
C GLY A 140 14.55 16.21 -2.23
N ARG A 141 15.19 17.33 -1.90
CA ARG A 141 14.57 18.46 -1.19
C ARG A 141 13.36 19.06 -1.93
N GLU A 142 13.49 19.28 -3.21
CA GLU A 142 12.45 19.92 -4.01
C GLU A 142 11.19 19.04 -4.08
N THR A 143 11.34 17.77 -4.43
CA THR A 143 10.24 16.79 -4.53
C THR A 143 9.52 16.64 -3.19
N ALA A 144 10.28 16.49 -2.09
CA ALA A 144 9.73 16.29 -0.76
C ALA A 144 8.91 17.51 -0.31
N ARG A 145 9.45 18.72 -0.46
CA ARG A 145 8.77 19.96 -0.04
C ARG A 145 7.52 20.25 -0.85
N GLU A 146 7.58 20.03 -2.15
CA GLU A 146 6.41 20.20 -3.01
C GLU A 146 5.30 19.22 -2.63
N PHE A 147 5.65 17.98 -2.36
CA PHE A 147 4.72 16.96 -1.91
C PHE A 147 4.06 17.33 -0.59
N VAL A 148 4.83 17.59 0.45
CA VAL A 148 4.32 17.95 1.78
C VAL A 148 3.43 19.20 1.72
N LYS A 149 3.83 20.22 0.96
CA LYS A 149 3.04 21.45 0.80
C LYS A 149 1.67 21.22 0.17
N ARG A 150 1.56 20.25 -0.74
CA ARG A 150 0.32 19.98 -1.47
C ARG A 150 -0.64 19.06 -0.75
N THR A 151 -0.14 18.16 0.10
CA THR A 151 -0.92 17.01 0.55
C THR A 151 -1.08 16.93 2.06
N ASP A 152 -0.22 17.61 2.85
CA ASP A 152 -0.14 17.44 4.31
C ASP A 152 -0.21 15.95 4.72
N PRO A 153 0.72 15.13 4.25
CA PRO A 153 0.61 13.68 4.37
C PRO A 153 0.87 13.21 5.79
N GLN A 154 0.12 12.18 6.20
CA GLN A 154 0.37 11.46 7.46
C GLN A 154 1.22 10.22 7.23
N CYS A 155 1.16 9.71 6.03
CA CYS A 155 1.92 8.53 5.57
C CYS A 155 2.04 8.52 4.06
N MET A 156 2.94 7.67 3.56
CA MET A 156 3.14 7.53 2.14
C MET A 156 3.92 6.27 1.80
N THR A 157 3.62 5.68 0.65
CA THR A 157 4.39 4.60 0.02
C THR A 157 4.92 5.02 -1.35
N SER A 158 6.20 4.73 -1.60
CA SER A 158 6.81 4.81 -2.92
C SER A 158 7.15 3.43 -3.43
N LEU A 159 6.76 3.12 -4.68
CA LEU A 159 7.10 1.88 -5.36
C LEU A 159 8.08 2.12 -6.51
N LYS A 160 9.15 1.33 -6.53
CA LYS A 160 10.04 1.22 -7.69
C LYS A 160 9.78 -0.10 -8.39
N SER A 161 9.35 -0.04 -9.65
CA SER A 161 9.07 -1.23 -10.45
C SER A 161 9.80 -1.19 -11.80
N GLN A 162 10.00 -2.37 -12.39
CA GLN A 162 10.38 -2.51 -13.78
C GLN A 162 9.22 -2.15 -14.72
N ALA A 163 9.52 -1.94 -16.00
CA ALA A 163 8.50 -1.65 -17.02
C ALA A 163 7.44 -2.75 -17.12
N GLU A 164 7.84 -3.99 -16.86
CA GLU A 164 7.00 -5.20 -16.87
C GLU A 164 6.17 -5.36 -15.57
N GLY A 165 6.11 -4.35 -14.71
CA GLY A 165 5.28 -4.35 -13.51
C GLY A 165 5.87 -5.08 -12.29
N LYS A 166 7.05 -5.71 -12.40
CA LYS A 166 7.72 -6.34 -11.27
C LYS A 166 8.20 -5.28 -10.29
N VAL A 167 7.67 -5.29 -9.08
CA VAL A 167 8.12 -4.40 -8.01
C VAL A 167 9.48 -4.87 -7.51
N LEU A 168 10.43 -3.93 -7.44
CA LEU A 168 11.78 -4.15 -6.96
C LEU A 168 11.97 -3.67 -5.53
N ARG A 169 11.32 -2.55 -5.19
CA ARG A 169 11.46 -1.89 -3.89
C ARG A 169 10.21 -1.09 -3.56
N ALA A 170 9.87 -1.06 -2.27
CA ALA A 170 8.96 -0.10 -1.69
C ALA A 170 9.63 0.63 -0.52
N ASP A 171 9.39 1.92 -0.41
CA ASP A 171 9.76 2.74 0.74
C ASP A 171 8.46 3.30 1.36
N VAL A 172 8.21 2.96 2.62
CA VAL A 172 7.02 3.31 3.38
C VAL A 172 7.41 4.30 4.47
N PHE A 173 6.65 5.38 4.62
CA PHE A 173 6.84 6.42 5.62
C PHE A 173 5.55 6.60 6.41
N ILE A 174 5.60 6.49 7.73
CA ILE A 174 4.44 6.61 8.60
C ILE A 174 4.78 7.54 9.77
N ILE A 175 3.98 8.58 9.97
CA ILE A 175 4.05 9.44 11.15
C ILE A 175 3.43 8.67 12.33
N VAL A 176 4.17 8.55 13.44
CA VAL A 176 3.81 7.66 14.55
C VAL A 176 3.23 8.36 15.77
N ASP A 177 3.32 9.68 15.84
CA ASP A 177 2.95 10.50 17.00
C ASP A 177 1.65 11.31 16.85
N ARG A 178 0.90 11.07 15.76
CA ARG A 178 -0.45 11.65 15.54
C ARG A 178 -1.61 10.83 16.13
N GLY A 179 -1.31 9.90 17.03
CA GLY A 179 -2.29 9.05 17.73
C GLY A 179 -2.50 7.67 17.11
N ASP A 180 -3.17 6.78 17.88
CA ASP A 180 -3.29 5.36 17.52
C ASP A 180 -4.12 5.14 16.25
N GLY A 181 -5.23 5.86 16.12
CA GLY A 181 -6.10 5.72 14.95
C GLY A 181 -5.41 6.07 13.65
N VAL A 182 -4.66 7.18 13.63
CA VAL A 182 -3.89 7.61 12.45
C VAL A 182 -2.80 6.60 12.15
N PHE A 183 -2.07 6.15 13.18
CA PHE A 183 -1.01 5.16 13.01
C PHE A 183 -1.54 3.84 12.42
N LEU A 184 -2.63 3.30 12.98
CA LEU A 184 -3.20 2.04 12.50
C LEU A 184 -3.73 2.16 11.07
N ASP A 185 -4.46 3.24 10.77
CA ASP A 185 -4.96 3.47 9.41
C ASP A 185 -3.81 3.56 8.41
N CYS A 186 -2.80 4.38 8.68
CA CYS A 186 -1.60 4.48 7.87
C CYS A 186 -0.86 3.15 7.74
N ALA A 187 -0.73 2.39 8.82
CA ALA A 187 0.01 1.14 8.81
C ALA A 187 -0.63 0.10 7.87
N TYR A 188 -1.93 -0.08 7.91
CA TYR A 188 -2.64 -0.97 7.00
C TYR A 188 -2.69 -0.42 5.58
N HIS A 189 -3.00 0.85 5.41
CA HIS A 189 -3.10 1.55 4.13
C HIS A 189 -1.79 1.47 3.33
N GLU A 190 -0.69 1.89 3.94
CA GLU A 190 0.60 1.93 3.26
C GLU A 190 1.17 0.53 3.01
N THR A 191 0.83 -0.46 3.85
CA THR A 191 1.20 -1.84 3.62
C THR A 191 0.49 -2.43 2.39
N LEU A 192 -0.80 -2.12 2.18
CA LEU A 192 -1.53 -2.51 0.97
C LEU A 192 -0.88 -1.91 -0.29
N HIS A 193 -0.50 -0.63 -0.22
CA HIS A 193 0.23 0.02 -1.31
C HIS A 193 1.60 -0.62 -1.54
N ALA A 194 2.35 -0.89 -0.49
CA ALA A 194 3.67 -1.52 -0.57
C ALA A 194 3.61 -2.90 -1.25
N PHE A 195 2.53 -3.65 -1.06
CA PHE A 195 2.32 -4.93 -1.73
C PHE A 195 1.82 -4.82 -3.17
N GLY A 196 1.47 -3.62 -3.67
CA GLY A 196 1.18 -3.39 -5.08
C GLY A 196 -0.24 -2.93 -5.43
N LEU A 197 -1.15 -2.80 -4.47
CA LEU A 197 -2.43 -2.13 -4.69
C LEU A 197 -2.18 -0.62 -4.76
N SER A 198 -2.19 -0.04 -5.95
CA SER A 198 -1.59 1.27 -6.21
C SER A 198 -2.57 2.42 -6.32
N ASN A 199 -3.83 2.18 -6.00
CA ASN A 199 -4.88 3.19 -6.13
C ASN A 199 -5.86 3.13 -4.98
N HIS A 200 -6.70 4.15 -4.85
CA HIS A 200 -7.76 4.28 -3.86
C HIS A 200 -9.12 3.99 -4.48
N ASP A 201 -10.09 3.56 -3.66
CA ASP A 201 -11.50 3.48 -4.04
C ASP A 201 -12.40 4.12 -2.97
N ASP A 202 -12.57 5.42 -3.06
CA ASP A 202 -13.39 6.23 -2.14
C ASP A 202 -14.88 5.89 -2.16
N ARG A 203 -15.32 5.08 -3.11
CA ARG A 203 -16.70 4.61 -3.20
C ARG A 203 -16.94 3.36 -2.37
N ASN A 204 -15.88 2.64 -2.04
CA ASN A 204 -15.96 1.42 -1.25
C ASN A 204 -15.63 1.71 0.23
N PRO A 205 -16.62 1.59 1.14
CA PRO A 205 -16.40 1.87 2.56
C PRO A 205 -15.66 0.73 3.30
N TRP A 206 -15.39 -0.39 2.64
CA TRP A 206 -14.83 -1.60 3.25
C TRP A 206 -13.34 -1.80 2.97
N THR A 207 -12.72 -0.87 2.29
CA THR A 207 -11.27 -0.91 2.05
C THR A 207 -10.56 0.15 2.88
N THR A 208 -9.42 -0.20 3.43
CA THR A 208 -8.48 0.74 4.04
C THR A 208 -7.92 1.72 3.00
N LEU A 209 -7.99 1.38 1.70
CA LEU A 209 -7.64 2.27 0.59
C LEU A 209 -8.77 3.25 0.22
N ASN A 210 -9.64 3.62 1.18
CA ASN A 210 -10.62 4.68 1.06
C ASN A 210 -10.11 5.92 1.80
N GLN A 211 -9.80 6.99 1.06
CA GLN A 211 -9.25 8.23 1.63
C GLN A 211 -10.25 9.06 2.45
N ARG A 212 -11.53 8.72 2.42
CA ARG A 212 -12.59 9.44 3.15
C ARG A 212 -12.90 8.85 4.52
N ARG A 213 -12.27 7.72 4.87
CA ARG A 213 -12.54 6.99 6.10
C ARG A 213 -11.24 6.42 6.65
N MET A 214 -11.14 6.44 7.97
CA MET A 214 -10.10 5.71 8.68
C MET A 214 -10.64 4.31 9.00
N VAL A 215 -9.97 3.27 8.53
CA VAL A 215 -10.38 1.87 8.74
C VAL A 215 -9.50 1.20 9.80
N GLY A 216 -8.19 1.31 9.70
CA GLY A 216 -7.25 0.92 10.77
C GLY A 216 -7.16 -0.59 11.05
N TYR A 217 -7.59 -1.45 10.14
CA TYR A 217 -7.48 -2.92 10.24
C TYR A 217 -7.49 -3.58 8.85
N LEU A 218 -7.03 -4.83 8.75
CA LEU A 218 -7.06 -5.60 7.51
C LEU A 218 -8.46 -6.19 7.29
N SER A 219 -9.28 -5.52 6.49
CA SER A 219 -10.66 -5.93 6.21
C SER A 219 -10.73 -7.23 5.42
N VAL A 220 -11.90 -7.90 5.46
CA VAL A 220 -12.18 -9.08 4.59
C VAL A 220 -12.04 -8.69 3.11
N TYR A 221 -12.44 -7.47 2.76
CA TYR A 221 -12.31 -6.96 1.41
C TYR A 221 -10.85 -6.81 0.98
N ASP A 222 -10.03 -6.17 1.80
CA ASP A 222 -8.60 -5.97 1.49
C ASP A 222 -7.83 -7.29 1.43
N ARG A 223 -8.20 -8.26 2.30
CA ARG A 223 -7.69 -9.63 2.21
C ARG A 223 -8.02 -10.27 0.87
N ALA A 224 -9.25 -10.13 0.40
CA ALA A 224 -9.65 -10.65 -0.92
C ALA A 224 -8.86 -9.98 -2.05
N MET A 225 -8.63 -8.66 -1.98
CA MET A 225 -7.86 -7.92 -2.99
C MET A 225 -6.40 -8.40 -3.04
N LEU A 226 -5.73 -8.57 -1.91
CA LEU A 226 -4.37 -9.10 -1.88
C LEU A 226 -4.31 -10.59 -2.24
N THR A 227 -5.30 -11.39 -1.83
CA THR A 227 -5.39 -12.79 -2.23
C THR A 227 -5.47 -12.93 -3.75
N LEU A 228 -6.26 -12.09 -4.42
CA LEU A 228 -6.32 -12.03 -5.87
C LEU A 228 -4.98 -11.56 -6.46
N LEU A 229 -4.37 -10.51 -5.91
CA LEU A 229 -3.10 -9.97 -6.42
C LEU A 229 -1.97 -11.00 -6.33
N TYR A 230 -1.92 -11.79 -5.26
CA TYR A 230 -0.87 -12.78 -5.04
C TYR A 230 -1.24 -14.20 -5.51
N ASP A 231 -2.40 -14.38 -6.14
CA ASP A 231 -2.69 -15.65 -6.84
C ASP A 231 -1.62 -15.92 -7.92
N PRO A 232 -1.09 -17.14 -8.00
CA PRO A 232 -0.04 -17.48 -8.97
C PRO A 232 -0.41 -17.22 -10.43
N ARG A 233 -1.69 -17.11 -10.77
CA ARG A 233 -2.18 -16.82 -12.13
C ARG A 233 -2.12 -15.34 -12.49
N ILE A 234 -2.05 -14.44 -11.49
CA ILE A 234 -1.85 -13.00 -11.69
C ILE A 234 -0.34 -12.73 -11.74
N LYS A 235 0.17 -12.24 -12.84
CA LYS A 235 1.59 -11.96 -13.05
C LYS A 235 1.86 -10.47 -13.14
N PRO A 236 3.07 -10.02 -12.76
CA PRO A 236 3.49 -8.64 -13.06
C PRO A 236 3.30 -8.32 -14.53
N GLY A 237 2.87 -7.12 -14.84
CA GLY A 237 2.69 -6.62 -16.20
C GLY A 237 1.41 -7.04 -16.90
N MET A 238 0.62 -7.97 -16.34
CA MET A 238 -0.67 -8.32 -16.94
C MET A 238 -1.54 -7.11 -17.09
N THR A 239 -2.13 -6.97 -18.28
CA THR A 239 -3.04 -5.88 -18.63
C THR A 239 -4.38 -6.00 -17.90
N LYS A 240 -5.12 -4.89 -17.85
CA LYS A 240 -6.47 -4.88 -17.27
C LYS A 240 -7.39 -5.88 -17.94
N ASP A 241 -7.31 -6.03 -19.26
CA ASP A 241 -8.16 -6.94 -20.01
C ASP A 241 -7.83 -8.42 -19.75
N GLU A 242 -6.55 -8.77 -19.64
CA GLU A 242 -6.13 -10.11 -19.27
C GLU A 242 -6.63 -10.47 -17.88
N VAL A 243 -6.45 -9.58 -16.91
CA VAL A 243 -6.91 -9.79 -15.55
C VAL A 243 -8.43 -9.86 -15.48
N SER A 244 -9.15 -8.97 -16.18
CA SER A 244 -10.62 -8.98 -16.19
C SER A 244 -11.20 -10.32 -16.65
N ARG A 245 -10.55 -10.98 -17.60
CA ARG A 245 -10.97 -12.32 -18.07
C ARG A 245 -10.72 -13.43 -17.04
N LEU A 246 -9.70 -13.27 -16.19
CA LEU A 246 -9.36 -14.26 -15.16
C LEU A 246 -10.19 -14.12 -13.88
N LEU A 247 -10.56 -12.90 -13.49
CA LEU A 247 -11.18 -12.61 -12.19
C LEU A 247 -12.41 -13.47 -11.86
N PRO A 248 -13.38 -13.71 -12.77
CA PRO A 248 -14.56 -14.52 -12.42
C PRO A 248 -14.19 -15.95 -12.00
N ARG A 249 -13.18 -16.53 -12.66
CA ARG A 249 -12.68 -17.85 -12.31
C ARG A 249 -11.89 -17.81 -11.01
N LEU A 250 -11.00 -16.83 -10.84
CA LEU A 250 -10.19 -16.67 -9.64
C LEU A 250 -11.07 -16.54 -8.38
N ILE A 251 -12.06 -15.65 -8.43
CA ILE A 251 -12.97 -15.39 -7.31
C ILE A 251 -13.75 -16.64 -6.92
N ARG A 252 -14.21 -17.41 -7.90
CA ARG A 252 -14.90 -18.69 -7.67
C ARG A 252 -13.96 -19.74 -7.08
N ASP A 253 -12.79 -19.98 -7.70
CA ASP A 253 -11.84 -21.01 -7.29
C ASP A 253 -11.29 -20.74 -5.87
N LEU A 254 -11.15 -19.48 -5.50
CA LEU A 254 -10.69 -19.03 -4.17
C LEU A 254 -11.85 -18.86 -3.16
N ASN A 255 -13.10 -19.12 -3.58
CA ASN A 255 -14.29 -18.98 -2.75
C ASN A 255 -14.40 -17.63 -2.03
N LEU A 256 -14.07 -16.53 -2.74
CA LEU A 256 -14.04 -15.18 -2.19
C LEU A 256 -15.41 -14.50 -2.18
N ALA A 257 -16.28 -14.83 -3.12
CA ALA A 257 -17.63 -14.30 -3.19
C ALA A 257 -18.60 -15.14 -2.35
N LYS A 258 -19.53 -14.45 -1.70
CA LYS A 258 -20.61 -15.07 -0.91
C LYS A 258 -21.97 -14.46 -1.26
#